data_06db265d3ab552c2a7d8e1aa49760824
#
_entry.id   06db265d3ab552c2a7d8e1aa49760824
#
_cell.length_a   1.000
_cell.length_b   1.000
_cell.length_c   1.000
_cell.angle_alpha   90.00
_cell.angle_beta   90.00
_cell.angle_gamma   90.00
#
_symmetry.space_group_name_H-M   'P 1'
#
loop_
_entity.id
_entity.type
_entity.pdbx_description
1 polymer ?
#
loop_
_entity_poly.entity_id
_entity_poly.type
_entity_poly.pdbx_seq_one_letter_code
_entity_poly.pdbx_strand_id
1 'polypeptide(L)'
;GYGDPGDGVPAAIYTQCPIVHEGSVAFNFNEATSVDFRAEGMKDPWESFDKAGDPDSFEFAIPSPTAQEMLAFCGGSVSGGKWNAPIDIPNIRKSFKIQTTPYKGKYTEYTFAICKVSARLSQAPSSEQTDLLLVKCTRLAAITSAGQQRSSFGRAVMNVTLTPVTAVAITGTPKVGETLMATLTPAEATGDFQWQRKVDGQGEAQDIEGAIGDSYMIQPENEGDKILVKFMANGLYSGEKTSAETEAVQAAE
;
A
#
# COMPACT_ATOMS: atom_id res chain seq x y z
N GLY A 1 1.96 -8.80 -3.00
CA GLY A 1 1.45 -10.17 -2.89
C GLY A 1 2.30 -11.17 -3.67
N TYR A 2 2.18 -12.43 -3.38
CA TYR A 2 2.86 -13.54 -4.05
C TYR A 2 1.86 -14.63 -4.43
N GLY A 3 2.18 -15.43 -5.45
CA GLY A 3 1.34 -16.52 -5.93
C GLY A 3 2.14 -17.54 -6.73
N ASP A 4 1.51 -18.63 -7.11
CA ASP A 4 2.16 -19.63 -7.97
C ASP A 4 2.13 -19.16 -9.43
N PRO A 5 3.27 -19.15 -10.11
CA PRO A 5 3.34 -18.69 -11.49
C PRO A 5 2.50 -19.59 -12.43
N GLY A 6 1.87 -18.96 -13.40
CA GLY A 6 1.21 -19.68 -14.49
C GLY A 6 2.21 -20.16 -15.54
N ASP A 7 1.72 -20.68 -16.68
CA ASP A 7 2.53 -21.15 -17.80
C ASP A 7 3.16 -19.96 -18.55
N GLY A 8 4.35 -19.55 -18.13
CA GLY A 8 5.05 -18.38 -18.64
C GLY A 8 4.34 -17.05 -18.41
N VAL A 9 3.44 -16.97 -17.45
CA VAL A 9 2.66 -15.77 -17.10
C VAL A 9 2.65 -15.55 -15.59
N PRO A 10 2.35 -14.33 -15.14
CA PRO A 10 2.16 -14.04 -13.72
C PRO A 10 1.08 -14.92 -13.09
N ALA A 11 1.09 -15.05 -11.77
CA ALA A 11 0.05 -15.74 -11.02
C ALA A 11 -1.33 -15.13 -11.31
N ALA A 12 -2.35 -15.99 -11.43
CA ALA A 12 -3.74 -15.55 -11.56
C ALA A 12 -4.30 -15.04 -10.22
N ILE A 13 -3.84 -15.64 -9.12
CA ILE A 13 -4.26 -15.28 -7.75
C ILE A 13 -3.01 -14.98 -6.92
N TYR A 14 -3.09 -13.89 -6.15
CA TYR A 14 -2.04 -13.47 -5.25
C TYR A 14 -2.51 -13.53 -3.80
N THR A 15 -1.73 -14.18 -2.97
CA THR A 15 -1.83 -14.06 -1.51
C THR A 15 -1.18 -12.76 -1.09
N GLN A 16 -1.82 -12.00 -0.21
CA GLN A 16 -1.22 -10.80 0.34
C GLN A 16 0.09 -11.16 1.06
N CYS A 17 1.14 -10.39 0.79
CA CYS A 17 2.38 -10.54 1.53
C CYS A 17 2.14 -10.15 3.00
N PRO A 18 2.77 -10.83 3.97
CA PRO A 18 2.76 -10.40 5.37
C PRO A 18 3.34 -8.98 5.52
N ILE A 19 3.30 -8.47 6.73
CA ILE A 19 3.92 -7.18 7.06
C ILE A 19 5.40 -7.24 6.66
N VAL A 20 5.83 -6.27 5.86
CA VAL A 20 7.21 -6.14 5.40
C VAL A 20 7.89 -5.09 6.27
N HIS A 21 9.10 -5.40 6.75
CA HIS A 21 9.90 -4.48 7.55
C HIS A 21 10.17 -3.19 6.76
N GLU A 22 9.98 -2.03 7.38
CA GLU A 22 10.19 -0.72 6.76
C GLU A 22 11.62 -0.59 6.22
N GLY A 23 11.74 -0.05 5.00
CA GLY A 23 13.04 0.14 4.34
C GLY A 23 13.74 -1.13 3.84
N SER A 24 13.13 -2.32 4.01
CA SER A 24 13.77 -3.58 3.61
C SER A 24 13.54 -3.95 2.14
N VAL A 25 12.62 -3.28 1.45
CA VAL A 25 12.37 -3.57 0.02
C VAL A 25 13.46 -2.91 -0.83
N ALA A 26 14.26 -3.72 -1.50
CA ALA A 26 15.30 -3.26 -2.40
C ALA A 26 15.18 -3.95 -3.76
N PHE A 27 15.33 -3.16 -4.84
CA PHE A 27 15.41 -3.65 -6.20
C PHE A 27 16.87 -3.64 -6.65
N ASN A 28 17.33 -4.75 -7.20
CA ASN A 28 18.66 -4.92 -7.81
C ASN A 28 18.45 -5.23 -9.29
N PHE A 29 18.32 -4.17 -10.10
CA PHE A 29 18.27 -4.27 -11.54
C PHE A 29 19.69 -4.09 -12.08
N ASN A 30 20.18 -5.11 -12.75
CA ASN A 30 21.55 -5.14 -13.26
C ASN A 30 21.58 -4.73 -14.74
N GLU A 31 22.52 -3.85 -15.07
CA GLU A 31 22.75 -3.44 -16.43
C GLU A 31 23.54 -4.52 -17.20
N ALA A 32 23.33 -4.58 -18.51
CA ALA A 32 24.17 -5.37 -19.38
C ALA A 32 25.60 -4.80 -19.33
N THR A 33 26.58 -5.68 -19.34
CA THR A 33 27.99 -5.29 -19.47
C THR A 33 28.42 -5.44 -20.92
N SER A 34 29.22 -4.48 -21.41
CA SER A 34 29.81 -4.60 -22.75
C SER A 34 31.19 -5.24 -22.66
N VAL A 35 31.50 -6.07 -23.66
CA VAL A 35 32.82 -6.60 -23.87
C VAL A 35 33.35 -6.04 -25.20
N ASP A 36 34.39 -5.21 -25.09
CA ASP A 36 35.01 -4.55 -26.23
C ASP A 36 36.03 -5.47 -26.88
N PHE A 37 35.89 -5.64 -28.15
CA PHE A 37 36.92 -6.29 -29.00
C PHE A 37 37.80 -5.21 -29.64
N ARG A 38 39.11 -5.26 -29.38
CA ARG A 38 40.11 -4.32 -29.91
C ARG A 38 41.11 -5.05 -30.78
N ALA A 39 41.36 -4.52 -31.96
CA ALA A 39 42.48 -4.98 -32.76
C ALA A 39 43.79 -4.30 -32.34
N GLU A 40 44.89 -4.95 -32.59
CA GLU A 40 46.24 -4.44 -32.27
C GLU A 40 46.49 -3.09 -32.96
N GLY A 41 46.95 -2.09 -32.19
CA GLY A 41 47.22 -0.74 -32.67
C GLY A 41 45.99 0.19 -32.72
N MET A 42 44.80 -0.26 -32.40
CA MET A 42 43.60 0.58 -32.32
C MET A 42 43.38 1.14 -30.92
N LYS A 43 43.12 2.46 -30.84
CA LYS A 43 42.77 3.13 -29.56
C LYS A 43 41.35 2.84 -29.16
N ASP A 44 40.42 2.87 -30.11
CA ASP A 44 39.00 2.65 -29.88
C ASP A 44 38.64 1.17 -30.17
N PRO A 45 37.61 0.60 -29.53
CA PRO A 45 37.15 -0.75 -29.80
C PRO A 45 36.67 -0.85 -31.27
N TRP A 46 37.04 -1.94 -31.93
CA TRP A 46 36.53 -2.25 -33.27
C TRP A 46 35.09 -2.73 -33.20
N GLU A 47 34.75 -3.53 -32.18
CA GLU A 47 33.40 -4.07 -31.96
C GLU A 47 33.14 -4.13 -30.48
N SER A 48 31.86 -3.99 -30.09
CA SER A 48 31.41 -4.09 -28.67
C SER A 48 30.22 -5.03 -28.61
N PHE A 49 30.31 -6.05 -27.78
CA PHE A 49 29.26 -7.04 -27.59
C PHE A 49 28.65 -6.90 -26.23
N ASP A 50 27.32 -6.80 -26.16
CA ASP A 50 26.61 -6.77 -24.90
C ASP A 50 26.51 -8.17 -24.30
N LYS A 51 26.97 -8.30 -23.07
CA LYS A 51 26.81 -9.48 -22.24
C LYS A 51 25.71 -9.23 -21.22
N ALA A 52 24.77 -10.15 -21.12
CA ALA A 52 23.75 -10.08 -20.07
C ALA A 52 24.42 -9.99 -18.68
N GLY A 53 23.97 -9.00 -17.89
CA GLY A 53 24.36 -8.88 -16.49
C GLY A 53 23.80 -10.02 -15.63
N ASP A 54 24.04 -9.95 -14.33
CA ASP A 54 23.42 -10.86 -13.38
C ASP A 54 21.89 -10.73 -13.44
N PRO A 55 21.14 -11.80 -13.16
CA PRO A 55 19.68 -11.74 -13.13
C PRO A 55 19.18 -10.68 -12.16
N ASP A 56 18.20 -9.88 -12.60
CA ASP A 56 17.54 -8.92 -11.73
C ASP A 56 16.93 -9.62 -10.51
N SER A 57 16.95 -8.94 -9.39
CA SER A 57 16.39 -9.45 -8.17
C SER A 57 15.76 -8.32 -7.34
N PHE A 58 14.92 -8.70 -6.41
CA PHE A 58 14.49 -7.83 -5.33
C PHE A 58 14.50 -8.60 -4.02
N GLU A 59 14.56 -7.88 -2.91
CA GLU A 59 14.55 -8.47 -1.59
C GLU A 59 13.65 -7.69 -0.64
N PHE A 60 13.18 -8.35 0.38
CA PHE A 60 12.41 -7.77 1.48
C PHE A 60 12.57 -8.62 2.73
N ALA A 61 12.28 -8.04 3.90
CA ALA A 61 12.34 -8.74 5.17
C ALA A 61 10.97 -8.80 5.85
N ILE A 62 10.65 -9.95 6.44
CA ILE A 62 9.42 -10.20 7.18
C ILE A 62 9.80 -10.27 8.67
N PRO A 63 9.25 -9.36 9.52
CA PRO A 63 9.47 -9.44 10.96
C PRO A 63 8.60 -10.52 11.60
N SER A 64 9.12 -11.25 12.56
CA SER A 64 8.44 -12.33 13.30
C SER A 64 7.69 -13.31 12.38
N PRO A 65 8.38 -14.00 11.46
CA PRO A 65 7.72 -14.84 10.47
C PRO A 65 6.94 -15.99 11.14
N THR A 66 5.71 -16.19 10.72
CA THR A 66 4.89 -17.32 11.14
C THR A 66 5.39 -18.64 10.53
N ALA A 67 4.99 -19.78 11.09
CA ALA A 67 5.33 -21.08 10.53
C ALA A 67 4.85 -21.26 9.06
N GLN A 68 3.75 -20.63 8.69
CA GLN A 68 3.21 -20.66 7.31
C GLN A 68 4.05 -19.82 6.34
N GLU A 69 4.54 -18.68 6.80
CA GLU A 69 5.44 -17.83 6.01
C GLU A 69 6.80 -18.48 5.82
N MET A 70 7.31 -19.13 6.88
CA MET A 70 8.51 -19.95 6.77
C MET A 70 8.33 -21.10 5.75
N LEU A 71 7.18 -21.78 5.77
CA LEU A 71 6.85 -22.80 4.76
C LEU A 71 6.79 -22.21 3.34
N ALA A 72 6.17 -21.04 3.17
CA ALA A 72 5.99 -20.42 1.85
C ALA A 72 7.30 -19.99 1.20
N PHE A 73 8.28 -19.51 1.98
CA PHE A 73 9.52 -18.91 1.49
C PHE A 73 10.78 -19.77 1.74
N CYS A 74 10.78 -20.63 2.75
CA CYS A 74 11.88 -21.53 3.07
C CYS A 74 11.59 -22.99 2.71
N GLY A 75 10.33 -23.34 2.41
CA GLY A 75 9.94 -24.75 2.25
C GLY A 75 9.91 -25.51 3.57
N GLY A 76 10.01 -26.83 3.50
CA GLY A 76 9.93 -27.68 4.70
C GLY A 76 8.51 -28.16 5.00
N SER A 77 8.16 -28.27 6.27
CA SER A 77 6.84 -28.72 6.72
C SER A 77 6.37 -27.99 7.97
N VAL A 78 5.05 -27.94 8.18
CA VAL A 78 4.44 -27.40 9.39
C VAL A 78 3.62 -28.49 10.06
N SER A 79 3.88 -28.75 11.33
CA SER A 79 3.15 -29.71 12.15
C SER A 79 2.97 -29.16 13.57
N GLY A 80 1.74 -29.18 14.07
CA GLY A 80 1.41 -28.66 15.41
C GLY A 80 1.79 -27.18 15.60
N GLY A 81 1.71 -26.35 14.56
CA GLY A 81 2.08 -24.94 14.62
C GLY A 81 3.60 -24.68 14.56
N LYS A 82 4.42 -25.74 14.50
CA LYS A 82 5.87 -25.63 14.40
C LYS A 82 6.32 -25.83 12.95
N TRP A 83 7.19 -24.93 12.46
CA TRP A 83 7.89 -25.11 11.20
C TRP A 83 9.12 -26.00 11.39
N ASN A 84 9.33 -26.92 10.46
CA ASN A 84 10.51 -27.77 10.38
C ASN A 84 11.22 -27.51 9.05
N ALA A 85 12.52 -27.26 9.12
CA ALA A 85 13.32 -26.96 7.94
C ALA A 85 13.34 -28.15 6.96
N PRO A 86 13.43 -27.89 5.65
CA PRO A 86 13.60 -28.94 4.66
C PRO A 86 14.96 -29.64 4.82
N ILE A 87 15.04 -30.91 4.47
CA ILE A 87 16.29 -31.68 4.48
C ILE A 87 17.15 -31.28 3.28
N ASP A 88 16.50 -31.12 2.11
CA ASP A 88 17.17 -30.72 0.87
C ASP A 88 16.92 -29.23 0.59
N ILE A 89 17.76 -28.64 -0.29
CA ILE A 89 17.61 -27.24 -0.72
C ILE A 89 16.32 -27.12 -1.54
N PRO A 90 15.32 -26.37 -1.07
CA PRO A 90 14.05 -26.25 -1.76
C PRO A 90 14.19 -25.43 -3.05
N ASN A 91 13.51 -25.85 -4.11
CA ASN A 91 13.37 -25.07 -5.34
C ASN A 91 12.02 -24.36 -5.38
N ILE A 92 11.96 -23.23 -4.69
CA ILE A 92 10.72 -22.45 -4.58
C ILE A 92 10.67 -21.42 -5.71
N ARG A 93 9.58 -21.44 -6.46
CA ARG A 93 9.29 -20.47 -7.52
C ARG A 93 7.97 -19.79 -7.22
N LYS A 94 7.96 -18.46 -7.25
CA LYS A 94 6.76 -17.65 -7.02
C LYS A 94 6.68 -16.52 -8.04
N SER A 95 5.46 -16.10 -8.30
CA SER A 95 5.15 -14.84 -8.97
C SER A 95 4.92 -13.77 -7.92
N PHE A 96 5.33 -12.54 -8.21
CA PHE A 96 5.16 -11.42 -7.27
C PHE A 96 4.49 -10.24 -7.94
N LYS A 97 3.65 -9.56 -7.15
CA LYS A 97 3.05 -8.29 -7.46
C LYS A 97 3.35 -7.32 -6.33
N ILE A 98 4.03 -6.23 -6.64
CA ILE A 98 4.42 -5.18 -5.70
C ILE A 98 3.71 -3.91 -6.10
N GLN A 99 3.01 -3.28 -5.15
CA GLN A 99 2.31 -2.02 -5.37
C GLN A 99 2.89 -0.98 -4.41
N THR A 100 3.16 0.21 -4.93
CA THR A 100 3.60 1.33 -4.10
C THR A 100 2.42 1.94 -3.36
N THR A 101 2.69 2.65 -2.28
CA THR A 101 1.70 3.53 -1.66
C THR A 101 1.22 4.56 -2.69
N PRO A 102 -0.09 4.85 -2.76
CA PRO A 102 -0.60 5.85 -3.67
C PRO A 102 0.01 7.24 -3.44
N TYR A 103 0.38 7.90 -4.52
CA TYR A 103 0.84 9.28 -4.51
C TYR A 103 0.17 10.06 -5.64
N LYS A 104 -0.44 11.21 -5.34
CA LYS A 104 -1.20 12.05 -6.29
C LYS A 104 -2.23 11.24 -7.10
N GLY A 105 -2.98 10.36 -6.43
CA GLY A 105 -4.02 9.53 -7.06
C GLY A 105 -3.51 8.43 -8.00
N LYS A 106 -2.22 8.08 -7.91
CA LYS A 106 -1.60 7.00 -8.70
C LYS A 106 -0.73 6.12 -7.83
N TYR A 107 -0.61 4.86 -8.21
CA TYR A 107 0.37 3.93 -7.66
C TYR A 107 1.08 3.20 -8.79
N THR A 108 2.28 2.72 -8.53
CA THR A 108 3.02 1.88 -9.47
C THR A 108 2.87 0.42 -9.07
N GLU A 109 2.52 -0.40 -10.03
CA GLU A 109 2.49 -1.85 -9.91
C GLU A 109 3.69 -2.45 -10.65
N TYR A 110 4.46 -3.29 -9.94
CA TYR A 110 5.52 -4.11 -10.50
C TYR A 110 5.08 -5.56 -10.46
N THR A 111 5.19 -6.25 -11.59
CA THR A 111 4.80 -7.65 -11.71
C THR A 111 6.01 -8.47 -12.15
N PHE A 112 6.36 -9.49 -11.37
CA PHE A 112 7.37 -10.48 -11.71
C PHE A 112 6.66 -11.81 -11.99
N ALA A 113 6.73 -12.28 -13.24
CA ALA A 113 5.98 -13.47 -13.64
C ALA A 113 6.48 -14.71 -12.92
N ILE A 114 7.80 -14.86 -12.82
CA ILE A 114 8.43 -16.00 -12.15
C ILE A 114 9.75 -15.57 -11.51
N CYS A 115 9.91 -15.90 -10.21
CA CYS A 115 11.14 -15.70 -9.46
C CYS A 115 11.54 -16.99 -8.75
N LYS A 116 12.83 -17.27 -8.69
CA LYS A 116 13.41 -18.18 -7.72
C LYS A 116 13.46 -17.48 -6.37
N VAL A 117 12.88 -18.10 -5.36
CA VAL A 117 12.87 -17.58 -3.99
C VAL A 117 13.98 -18.25 -3.17
N SER A 118 14.73 -17.43 -2.46
CA SER A 118 15.72 -17.84 -1.48
C SER A 118 15.51 -17.05 -0.21
N ALA A 119 15.26 -17.70 0.92
CA ALA A 119 14.99 -17.03 2.16
C ALA A 119 15.83 -17.60 3.31
N ARG A 120 16.19 -16.73 4.26
CA ARG A 120 16.96 -17.10 5.45
C ARG A 120 16.63 -16.17 6.61
N LEU A 121 16.71 -16.69 7.84
CA LEU A 121 16.72 -15.84 9.02
C LEU A 121 18.01 -14.99 9.00
N SER A 122 17.87 -13.69 8.97
CA SER A 122 18.97 -12.72 8.86
C SER A 122 19.30 -12.05 10.18
N GLN A 123 18.38 -12.09 11.12
CA GLN A 123 18.52 -11.47 12.43
C GLN A 123 17.92 -12.36 13.50
N ALA A 124 18.63 -12.52 14.62
CA ALA A 124 18.12 -13.20 15.80
C ALA A 124 17.28 -12.25 16.66
N PRO A 125 16.22 -12.72 17.34
CA PRO A 125 15.45 -11.90 18.25
C PRO A 125 16.29 -11.48 19.47
N SER A 126 16.00 -10.28 19.98
CA SER A 126 16.57 -9.73 21.22
C SER A 126 15.49 -9.00 22.01
N SER A 127 15.84 -8.37 23.13
CA SER A 127 14.90 -7.56 23.92
C SER A 127 14.35 -6.33 23.16
N GLU A 128 15.05 -5.88 22.11
CA GLU A 128 14.73 -4.65 21.37
C GLU A 128 14.33 -4.92 19.92
N GLN A 129 14.53 -6.15 19.43
CA GLN A 129 14.35 -6.50 18.02
C GLN A 129 13.73 -7.88 17.89
N THR A 130 12.85 -8.03 16.91
CA THR A 130 12.34 -9.34 16.51
C THR A 130 13.29 -10.03 15.52
N ASP A 131 13.12 -11.33 15.29
CA ASP A 131 13.77 -12.02 14.20
C ASP A 131 13.27 -11.50 12.84
N LEU A 132 14.13 -11.57 11.83
CA LEU A 132 13.83 -11.16 10.47
C LEU A 132 14.08 -12.31 9.51
N LEU A 133 13.08 -12.61 8.68
CA LEU A 133 13.23 -13.49 7.53
C LEU A 133 13.54 -12.64 6.29
N LEU A 134 14.78 -12.65 5.83
CA LEU A 134 15.17 -12.02 4.56
C LEU A 134 14.78 -12.94 3.40
N VAL A 135 13.98 -12.40 2.49
CA VAL A 135 13.51 -13.09 1.28
C VAL A 135 14.13 -12.41 0.06
N LYS A 136 14.92 -13.15 -0.70
CA LYS A 136 15.48 -12.71 -1.98
C LYS A 136 14.78 -13.43 -3.14
N CYS A 137 14.32 -12.64 -4.10
CA CYS A 137 13.57 -13.10 -5.27
C CYS A 137 14.37 -12.78 -6.53
N THR A 138 14.96 -13.78 -7.16
CA THR A 138 15.73 -13.64 -8.39
C THR A 138 14.84 -13.92 -9.58
N ARG A 139 14.74 -12.97 -10.51
CA ARG A 139 13.94 -13.07 -11.73
C ARG A 139 14.42 -14.24 -12.61
N LEU A 140 13.50 -15.05 -13.09
CA LEU A 140 13.74 -16.11 -14.04
C LEU A 140 13.08 -15.78 -15.38
N ALA A 141 13.55 -16.43 -16.44
CA ALA A 141 12.88 -16.36 -17.74
C ALA A 141 11.48 -16.97 -17.65
N ALA A 142 10.49 -16.26 -18.17
CA ALA A 142 9.11 -16.74 -18.26
C ALA A 142 8.96 -17.51 -19.56
N ILE A 143 9.04 -18.84 -19.47
CA ILE A 143 8.96 -19.76 -20.61
C ILE A 143 7.70 -20.61 -20.45
N THR A 144 6.89 -20.68 -21.51
CA THR A 144 5.69 -21.54 -21.54
C THR A 144 6.08 -23.01 -21.70
N SER A 145 5.16 -23.91 -21.41
CA SER A 145 5.31 -25.36 -21.67
C SER A 145 5.58 -25.67 -23.15
N ALA A 146 5.13 -24.80 -24.07
CA ALA A 146 5.41 -24.87 -25.50
C ALA A 146 6.80 -24.26 -25.91
N GLY A 147 7.62 -23.86 -24.92
CA GLY A 147 8.95 -23.30 -25.16
C GLY A 147 8.97 -21.82 -25.58
N GLN A 148 7.84 -21.12 -25.57
CA GLN A 148 7.79 -19.70 -25.93
C GLN A 148 8.23 -18.84 -24.76
N GLN A 149 9.16 -17.92 -25.01
CA GLN A 149 9.58 -16.92 -24.03
C GLN A 149 8.60 -15.75 -23.99
N ARG A 150 8.25 -15.32 -22.78
CA ARG A 150 7.40 -14.15 -22.51
C ARG A 150 8.12 -13.15 -21.63
N SER A 151 7.57 -11.94 -21.51
CA SER A 151 8.09 -10.95 -20.56
C SER A 151 7.95 -11.48 -19.14
N SER A 152 9.07 -11.52 -18.42
CA SER A 152 9.11 -11.94 -17.00
C SER A 152 8.91 -10.79 -16.01
N PHE A 153 8.93 -9.54 -16.51
CA PHE A 153 8.77 -8.33 -15.68
C PHE A 153 7.86 -7.32 -16.37
N GLY A 154 6.99 -6.71 -15.60
CA GLY A 154 6.13 -5.62 -16.02
C GLY A 154 6.10 -4.50 -14.99
N ARG A 155 5.97 -3.27 -15.45
CA ARG A 155 5.73 -2.08 -14.63
C ARG A 155 4.60 -1.29 -15.23
N ALA A 156 3.59 -0.99 -14.42
CA ALA A 156 2.47 -0.15 -14.83
C ALA A 156 2.23 0.96 -13.80
N VAL A 157 1.80 2.11 -14.27
CA VAL A 157 1.27 3.18 -13.40
C VAL A 157 -0.24 3.12 -13.47
N MET A 158 -0.86 2.86 -12.33
CA MET A 158 -2.30 2.68 -12.21
C MET A 158 -2.92 3.88 -11.51
N ASN A 159 -4.12 4.26 -11.93
CA ASN A 159 -4.91 5.25 -11.20
C ASN A 159 -5.56 4.58 -9.99
N VAL A 160 -5.60 5.29 -8.87
CA VAL A 160 -6.38 4.87 -7.71
C VAL A 160 -7.85 5.11 -8.02
N THR A 161 -8.67 4.07 -7.91
CA THR A 161 -10.13 4.23 -7.91
C THR A 161 -10.52 4.78 -6.55
N LEU A 162 -10.84 6.08 -6.50
CA LEU A 162 -11.28 6.72 -5.26
C LEU A 162 -12.75 6.35 -4.99
N THR A 163 -13.05 6.03 -3.73
CA THR A 163 -14.42 5.80 -3.28
C THR A 163 -15.08 7.17 -3.00
N PRO A 164 -16.18 7.53 -3.68
CA PRO A 164 -16.82 8.81 -3.43
C PRO A 164 -17.50 8.84 -2.06
N VAL A 165 -17.34 9.93 -1.32
CA VAL A 165 -18.14 10.21 -0.14
C VAL A 165 -19.52 10.67 -0.61
N THR A 166 -20.56 9.94 -0.22
CA THR A 166 -21.93 10.18 -0.68
C THR A 166 -22.72 11.09 0.25
N ALA A 167 -22.41 11.04 1.56
CA ALA A 167 -23.09 11.88 2.54
C ALA A 167 -22.21 12.19 3.75
N VAL A 168 -22.49 13.32 4.38
CA VAL A 168 -22.12 13.67 5.74
C VAL A 168 -23.41 14.10 6.48
N ALA A 169 -23.61 13.61 7.70
CA ALA A 169 -24.76 13.95 8.52
C ALA A 169 -24.32 14.34 9.94
N ILE A 170 -25.13 15.17 10.61
CA ILE A 170 -24.89 15.57 11.98
C ILE A 170 -25.82 14.77 12.90
N THR A 171 -25.29 14.29 14.01
CA THR A 171 -26.04 13.66 15.09
C THR A 171 -25.77 14.41 16.40
N GLY A 172 -26.72 14.41 17.29
CA GLY A 172 -26.67 15.14 18.57
C GLY A 172 -27.81 16.16 18.68
N THR A 173 -27.93 16.78 19.84
CA THR A 173 -28.96 17.80 20.10
C THR A 173 -28.35 19.19 19.94
N PRO A 174 -28.94 20.09 19.11
CA PRO A 174 -28.43 21.45 18.93
C PRO A 174 -28.79 22.33 20.15
N LYS A 175 -27.99 22.22 21.18
CA LYS A 175 -28.15 22.96 22.46
C LYS A 175 -26.78 23.40 22.96
N VAL A 176 -26.67 24.60 23.49
CA VAL A 176 -25.41 25.13 24.05
C VAL A 176 -24.87 24.19 25.12
N GLY A 177 -23.57 23.85 24.99
CA GLY A 177 -22.86 22.90 25.86
C GLY A 177 -22.95 21.44 25.43
N GLU A 178 -23.84 21.08 24.51
CA GLU A 178 -23.92 19.73 23.93
C GLU A 178 -22.95 19.55 22.76
N THR A 179 -22.59 18.29 22.49
CA THR A 179 -21.66 17.95 21.42
C THR A 179 -22.40 17.37 20.21
N LEU A 180 -22.19 17.95 19.06
CA LEU A 180 -22.58 17.40 17.77
C LEU A 180 -21.48 16.50 17.22
N MET A 181 -21.88 15.43 16.53
CA MET A 181 -20.94 14.51 15.86
C MET A 181 -21.27 14.43 14.37
N ALA A 182 -20.25 14.42 13.55
CA ALA A 182 -20.36 14.17 12.12
C ALA A 182 -20.28 12.66 11.83
N THR A 183 -21.17 12.18 10.97
CA THR A 183 -21.17 10.79 10.49
C THR A 183 -21.05 10.79 8.98
N LEU A 184 -20.23 9.89 8.45
CA LEU A 184 -19.90 9.81 7.03
C LEU A 184 -20.51 8.58 6.36
N THR A 185 -20.73 8.67 5.06
CA THR A 185 -21.04 7.51 4.21
C THR A 185 -20.10 7.52 3.01
N PRO A 186 -19.18 6.53 2.89
CA PRO A 186 -18.96 5.40 3.83
C PRO A 186 -18.32 5.84 5.16
N ALA A 187 -18.56 5.08 6.23
CA ALA A 187 -18.15 5.46 7.60
C ALA A 187 -16.63 5.52 7.80
N GLU A 188 -15.87 4.74 7.02
CA GLU A 188 -14.41 4.67 7.04
C GLU A 188 -13.75 5.76 6.17
N ALA A 189 -14.51 6.68 5.59
CA ALA A 189 -13.95 7.77 4.78
C ALA A 189 -13.02 8.65 5.63
N THR A 190 -11.88 8.99 5.04
CA THR A 190 -10.87 9.88 5.64
C THR A 190 -10.91 11.25 4.98
N GLY A 191 -10.68 12.31 5.75
CA GLY A 191 -10.72 13.67 5.25
C GLY A 191 -10.67 14.70 6.35
N ASP A 192 -10.87 15.94 5.96
CA ASP A 192 -10.84 17.10 6.82
C ASP A 192 -12.25 17.61 7.05
N PHE A 193 -12.58 17.92 8.30
CA PHE A 193 -13.84 18.53 8.69
C PHE A 193 -13.67 20.05 8.88
N GLN A 194 -14.72 20.79 8.60
CA GLN A 194 -14.89 22.19 8.97
C GLN A 194 -16.32 22.43 9.40
N TRP A 195 -16.52 22.72 10.67
CA TRP A 195 -17.84 23.12 11.17
C TRP A 195 -18.12 24.57 10.78
N GLN A 196 -19.38 24.81 10.46
CA GLN A 196 -19.87 26.10 9.97
C GLN A 196 -21.15 26.48 10.71
N ARG A 197 -21.45 27.76 10.75
CA ARG A 197 -22.71 28.29 11.30
C ARG A 197 -23.39 29.22 10.33
N LYS A 198 -24.70 29.28 10.40
CA LYS A 198 -25.52 30.34 9.81
C LYS A 198 -26.08 31.18 10.94
N VAL A 199 -25.68 32.43 11.01
CA VAL A 199 -26.09 33.38 12.08
C VAL A 199 -27.59 33.59 12.01
N ASP A 200 -28.28 33.43 13.15
CA ASP A 200 -29.75 33.48 13.27
C ASP A 200 -30.48 32.59 12.23
N GLY A 201 -29.82 31.53 11.78
CA GLY A 201 -30.33 30.61 10.77
C GLY A 201 -30.48 31.23 9.35
N GLN A 202 -29.85 32.37 9.08
CA GLN A 202 -29.97 33.12 7.86
C GLN A 202 -28.61 33.32 7.16
N GLY A 203 -28.63 33.61 5.88
CA GLY A 203 -27.45 33.98 5.10
C GLY A 203 -26.56 32.78 4.70
N GLU A 204 -25.33 33.10 4.37
CA GLU A 204 -24.32 32.10 3.98
C GLU A 204 -23.68 31.46 5.23
N ALA A 205 -23.27 30.20 5.11
CA ALA A 205 -22.54 29.50 6.16
C ALA A 205 -21.15 30.10 6.33
N GLN A 206 -20.76 30.36 7.58
CA GLN A 206 -19.46 30.88 7.98
C GLN A 206 -18.70 29.82 8.75
N ASP A 207 -17.41 29.68 8.47
CA ASP A 207 -16.54 28.75 9.18
C ASP A 207 -16.45 29.13 10.66
N ILE A 208 -16.55 28.14 11.54
CA ILE A 208 -16.26 28.28 12.96
C ILE A 208 -14.76 28.03 13.13
N GLU A 209 -14.04 29.06 13.58
CA GLU A 209 -12.58 29.01 13.70
C GLU A 209 -12.16 27.87 14.68
N GLY A 210 -11.20 27.04 14.25
CA GLY A 210 -10.67 25.92 15.05
C GLY A 210 -11.60 24.70 15.16
N ALA A 211 -12.81 24.74 14.61
CA ALA A 211 -13.75 23.63 14.65
C ALA A 211 -13.52 22.68 13.45
N ILE A 212 -12.44 21.86 13.54
CA ILE A 212 -11.96 20.98 12.45
C ILE A 212 -11.99 19.48 12.79
N GLY A 213 -12.57 19.11 13.95
CA GLY A 213 -12.73 17.72 14.36
C GLY A 213 -13.99 17.06 13.80
N ASP A 214 -14.12 15.76 14.00
CA ASP A 214 -15.33 14.97 13.71
C ASP A 214 -16.49 15.28 14.66
N SER A 215 -16.24 16.07 15.68
CA SER A 215 -17.19 16.51 16.70
C SER A 215 -17.01 18.00 16.99
N TYR A 216 -18.10 18.65 17.39
CA TYR A 216 -18.11 20.05 17.75
C TYR A 216 -18.98 20.29 19.00
N MET A 217 -18.41 20.86 20.04
CA MET A 217 -19.14 21.31 21.24
C MET A 217 -19.70 22.71 21.00
N ILE A 218 -21.01 22.82 21.03
CA ILE A 218 -21.73 24.08 20.78
C ILE A 218 -21.41 25.12 21.86
N GLN A 219 -20.92 26.27 21.43
CA GLN A 219 -20.55 27.38 22.29
C GLN A 219 -21.74 28.34 22.52
N PRO A 220 -21.73 29.13 23.61
CA PRO A 220 -22.82 30.10 23.90
C PRO A 220 -23.09 31.10 22.79
N GLU A 221 -22.06 31.50 22.04
CA GLU A 221 -22.19 32.40 20.89
C GLU A 221 -22.90 31.80 19.67
N ASN A 222 -23.21 30.51 19.72
CA ASN A 222 -23.96 29.83 18.65
C ASN A 222 -25.47 29.78 18.96
N GLU A 223 -25.94 30.34 20.05
CA GLU A 223 -27.40 30.37 20.37
C GLU A 223 -28.17 31.05 19.23
N GLY A 224 -29.22 30.41 18.76
CA GLY A 224 -30.02 30.85 17.61
C GLY A 224 -29.46 30.49 16.25
N ASP A 225 -28.18 30.14 16.14
CA ASP A 225 -27.54 29.74 14.88
C ASP A 225 -27.98 28.35 14.44
N LYS A 226 -27.85 28.07 13.17
CA LYS A 226 -27.88 26.70 12.62
C LYS A 226 -26.47 26.22 12.30
N ILE A 227 -26.17 25.01 12.66
CA ILE A 227 -24.85 24.42 12.53
C ILE A 227 -24.82 23.43 11.34
N LEU A 228 -23.72 23.45 10.59
CA LEU A 228 -23.44 22.54 9.49
C LEU A 228 -22.02 21.99 9.65
N VAL A 229 -21.72 20.92 8.97
CA VAL A 229 -20.34 20.45 8.82
C VAL A 229 -20.04 20.20 7.34
N LYS A 230 -18.94 20.74 6.90
CA LYS A 230 -18.34 20.50 5.58
C LYS A 230 -17.24 19.46 5.75
N PHE A 231 -17.22 18.48 4.87
CA PHE A 231 -16.21 17.43 4.84
C PHE A 231 -15.54 17.38 3.48
N MET A 232 -14.21 17.36 3.47
CA MET A 232 -13.39 17.24 2.27
C MET A 232 -12.60 15.92 2.35
N ALA A 233 -12.93 14.98 1.49
CA ALA A 233 -12.31 13.66 1.48
C ALA A 233 -10.84 13.69 1.03
N ASN A 234 -10.03 12.80 1.62
CA ASN A 234 -8.63 12.59 1.22
C ASN A 234 -8.28 11.09 1.16
N GLY A 235 -7.00 10.78 0.89
CA GLY A 235 -6.52 9.40 0.86
C GLY A 235 -7.12 8.57 -0.28
N LEU A 236 -7.88 7.54 0.05
CA LEU A 236 -8.57 6.65 -0.89
C LEU A 236 -10.01 7.07 -1.18
N TYR A 237 -10.43 8.23 -0.68
CA TYR A 237 -11.77 8.77 -0.83
C TYR A 237 -11.75 10.06 -1.64
N SER A 238 -12.89 10.43 -2.20
CA SER A 238 -13.02 11.63 -3.03
C SER A 238 -14.35 12.33 -2.79
N GLY A 239 -14.34 13.63 -3.08
CA GLY A 239 -15.51 14.50 -3.03
C GLY A 239 -15.53 15.38 -1.79
N GLU A 240 -16.39 16.38 -1.89
CA GLU A 240 -16.72 17.33 -0.84
C GLU A 240 -18.22 17.21 -0.54
N LYS A 241 -18.59 17.19 0.72
CA LYS A 241 -19.99 17.15 1.15
C LYS A 241 -20.21 18.10 2.31
N THR A 242 -21.38 18.71 2.31
CA THR A 242 -21.87 19.52 3.42
C THR A 242 -23.13 18.86 3.97
N SER A 243 -23.27 18.81 5.28
CA SER A 243 -24.45 18.25 5.95
C SER A 243 -25.70 19.10 5.70
N ALA A 244 -26.86 18.54 6.03
CA ALA A 244 -28.04 19.36 6.31
C ALA A 244 -27.76 20.27 7.52
N GLU A 245 -28.48 21.38 7.57
CA GLU A 245 -28.50 22.29 8.72
C GLU A 245 -29.16 21.61 9.92
N THR A 246 -28.67 21.90 11.13
CA THR A 246 -29.42 21.56 12.35
C THR A 246 -30.66 22.45 12.51
N GLU A 247 -31.53 22.09 13.43
CA GLU A 247 -32.44 23.08 14.00
C GLU A 247 -31.64 24.21 14.67
N ALA A 248 -32.29 25.34 14.96
CA ALA A 248 -31.66 26.44 15.67
C ALA A 248 -31.16 26.00 17.06
N VAL A 249 -29.92 26.38 17.38
CA VAL A 249 -29.28 26.05 18.66
C VAL A 249 -30.09 26.66 19.79
N GLN A 250 -30.46 25.81 20.75
CA GLN A 250 -31.19 26.18 21.96
C GLN A 250 -30.25 26.68 23.06
N ALA A 251 -30.72 27.55 23.94
CA ALA A 251 -29.99 28.00 25.11
C ALA A 251 -29.61 26.81 26.05
N ALA A 252 -28.57 27.01 26.85
CA ALA A 252 -28.29 26.12 27.96
C ALA A 252 -29.44 26.18 28.99
N GLU A 253 -29.78 25.05 29.62
CA GLU A 253 -30.68 25.05 30.77
C GLU A 253 -29.99 25.58 32.02
#